data_e042232031d219a17008f3de2fdb93ab
#
_entry.id   e042232031d219a17008f3de2fdb93ab
#
_cell.length_a   1.000
_cell.length_b   1.000
_cell.length_c   1.000
_cell.angle_alpha   90.00
_cell.angle_beta   90.00
_cell.angle_gamma   90.00
#
_symmetry.space_group_name_H-M   'P 1'
#
loop_
_entity.id
_entity.type
_entity.pdbx_description
1 polymer ?
#
loop_
_entity_poly.entity_id
_entity_poly.type
_entity_poly.pdbx_seq_one_letter_code
_entity_poly.pdbx_strand_id
1 'polypeptide(L)'
;MPLGYSAEVKALVAKAPKTLGNQLGRWSVHHAFSVSRIAKVTGATRQTVYSWITGGQVRQGYHDRVKFLLELLRTSPSAEQVWRKACLKFNLKP
;
A
#
# COMPACT_ATOMS: atom_id res chain seq x y z
N MET A 1 -10.84 -15.89 -6.90
CA MET A 1 -9.46 -15.42 -6.80
C MET A 1 -9.25 -14.64 -5.51
N PRO A 2 -8.27 -14.98 -4.73
CA PRO A 2 -8.04 -14.26 -3.49
C PRO A 2 -7.60 -12.82 -3.78
N LEU A 3 -8.26 -11.87 -3.16
CA LEU A 3 -7.93 -10.45 -3.29
C LEU A 3 -6.96 -10.00 -2.20
N GLY A 4 -6.66 -10.87 -1.26
CA GLY A 4 -5.80 -10.56 -0.15
C GLY A 4 -4.36 -11.00 -0.38
N TYR A 5 -3.53 -10.73 0.63
CA TYR A 5 -2.14 -11.10 0.62
C TYR A 5 -1.97 -12.57 1.02
N SER A 6 -0.97 -13.23 0.41
CA SER A 6 -0.65 -14.61 0.79
C SER A 6 -0.12 -14.66 2.22
N ALA A 7 -0.19 -15.85 2.85
CA ALA A 7 0.35 -16.04 4.19
C ALA A 7 1.85 -15.73 4.25
N GLU A 8 2.58 -16.07 3.20
CA GLU A 8 4.02 -15.80 3.12
C GLU A 8 4.30 -14.30 3.12
N VAL A 9 3.58 -13.53 2.32
CA VAL A 9 3.75 -12.08 2.26
C VAL A 9 3.37 -11.45 3.60
N LYS A 10 2.25 -11.89 4.20
CA LYS A 10 1.85 -11.39 5.52
C LYS A 10 2.93 -11.62 6.56
N ALA A 11 3.57 -12.79 6.55
CA ALA A 11 4.65 -13.10 7.48
C ALA A 11 5.86 -12.20 7.25
N LEU A 12 6.25 -11.98 6.00
CA LEU A 12 7.36 -11.10 5.67
C LEU A 12 7.10 -9.66 6.10
N VAL A 13 5.89 -9.16 5.88
CA VAL A 13 5.50 -7.82 6.30
C VAL A 13 5.56 -7.70 7.83
N ALA A 14 5.06 -8.71 8.54
CA ALA A 14 5.04 -8.69 10.01
C ALA A 14 6.44 -8.69 10.62
N LYS A 15 7.40 -9.35 9.98
CA LYS A 15 8.78 -9.48 10.47
C LYS A 15 9.70 -8.33 10.03
N ALA A 16 9.30 -7.58 9.02
CA ALA A 16 10.17 -6.55 8.44
C ALA A 16 10.32 -5.34 9.37
N PRO A 17 11.43 -4.58 9.23
CA PRO A 17 11.57 -3.32 9.96
C PRO A 17 10.46 -2.35 9.61
N LYS A 18 10.05 -1.53 10.57
CA LYS A 18 8.95 -0.58 10.40
C LYS A 18 9.38 0.67 9.64
N THR A 19 9.75 0.50 8.39
CA THR A 19 10.02 1.60 7.47
C THR A 19 8.71 2.23 7.01
N LEU A 20 8.78 3.35 6.29
CA LEU A 20 7.60 3.98 5.70
C LEU A 20 6.83 2.98 4.83
N GLY A 21 7.54 2.26 3.96
CA GLY A 21 6.92 1.26 3.09
C GLY A 21 6.31 0.09 3.86
N ASN A 22 6.98 -0.33 4.94
CA ASN A 22 6.44 -1.42 5.76
C ASN A 22 5.18 -0.99 6.50
N GLN A 23 5.10 0.24 6.99
CA GLN A 23 3.88 0.76 7.60
C GLN A 23 2.72 0.74 6.60
N LEU A 24 2.99 1.16 5.36
CA LEU A 24 2.01 1.06 4.29
C LEU A 24 1.57 -0.39 4.09
N GLY A 25 2.51 -1.33 4.09
CA GLY A 25 2.21 -2.76 3.94
C GLY A 25 1.35 -3.31 5.05
N ARG A 26 1.65 -2.96 6.31
CA ARG A 26 0.89 -3.43 7.46
C ARG A 26 -0.57 -2.99 7.40
N TRP A 27 -0.81 -1.72 7.09
CA TRP A 27 -2.16 -1.21 6.96
C TRP A 27 -2.87 -1.75 5.72
N SER A 28 -2.14 -1.96 4.62
CA SER A 28 -2.71 -2.54 3.41
C SER A 28 -3.14 -4.00 3.63
N VAL A 29 -2.35 -4.78 4.36
CA VAL A 29 -2.71 -6.15 4.74
C VAL A 29 -3.95 -6.12 5.63
N HIS A 30 -4.00 -5.22 6.60
CA HIS A 30 -5.15 -5.10 7.51
C HIS A 30 -6.46 -4.84 6.76
N HIS A 31 -6.44 -3.97 5.77
CA HIS A 31 -7.63 -3.63 4.98
C HIS A 31 -7.81 -4.50 3.73
N ALA A 32 -6.91 -5.43 3.47
CA ALA A 32 -6.89 -6.19 2.21
C ALA A 32 -6.80 -5.27 0.98
N PHE A 33 -6.08 -4.16 1.10
CA PHE A 33 -5.84 -3.23 -0.01
C PHE A 33 -4.70 -3.76 -0.87
N SER A 34 -4.99 -4.13 -2.12
CA SER A 34 -4.09 -4.92 -2.95
C SER A 34 -2.83 -4.16 -3.37
N VAL A 35 -1.76 -4.93 -3.63
CA VAL A 35 -0.50 -4.39 -4.18
C VAL A 35 -0.75 -3.71 -5.53
N SER A 36 -1.64 -4.27 -6.36
CA SER A 36 -1.98 -3.67 -7.64
C SER A 36 -2.55 -2.26 -7.47
N ARG A 37 -3.43 -2.05 -6.49
CA ARG A 37 -3.99 -0.74 -6.19
C ARG A 37 -2.93 0.22 -5.64
N ILE A 38 -2.05 -0.26 -4.78
CA ILE A 38 -0.93 0.56 -4.28
C ILE A 38 -0.06 1.02 -5.46
N ALA A 39 0.27 0.11 -6.37
CA ALA A 39 1.07 0.43 -7.54
C ALA A 39 0.41 1.50 -8.40
N LYS A 40 -0.90 1.39 -8.62
CA LYS A 40 -1.64 2.39 -9.40
C LYS A 40 -1.64 3.76 -8.73
N VAL A 41 -1.83 3.82 -7.43
CA VAL A 41 -1.86 5.09 -6.69
C VAL A 41 -0.49 5.75 -6.70
N THR A 42 0.57 4.98 -6.49
CA THR A 42 1.92 5.51 -6.34
C THR A 42 2.65 5.70 -7.67
N GLY A 43 2.21 5.02 -8.72
CA GLY A 43 2.91 5.01 -10.01
C GLY A 43 4.08 4.05 -10.05
N ALA A 44 4.27 3.22 -9.03
CA ALA A 44 5.34 2.24 -8.96
C ALA A 44 4.90 0.90 -9.58
N THR A 45 5.87 0.03 -9.84
CA THR A 45 5.57 -1.35 -10.23
C THR A 45 5.16 -2.17 -9.01
N ARG A 46 4.47 -3.30 -9.24
CA ARG A 46 4.12 -4.21 -8.15
C ARG A 46 5.37 -4.74 -7.44
N GLN A 47 6.42 -5.03 -8.21
CA GLN A 47 7.67 -5.50 -7.63
C GLN A 47 8.29 -4.48 -6.69
N THR A 48 8.27 -3.21 -7.06
CA THR A 48 8.75 -2.12 -6.20
C THR A 48 7.91 -2.01 -4.93
N VAL A 49 6.58 -2.14 -5.06
CA VAL A 49 5.69 -2.11 -3.89
C VAL A 49 6.00 -3.27 -2.94
N TYR A 50 6.21 -4.48 -3.46
CA TYR A 50 6.60 -5.62 -2.62
C TYR A 50 7.90 -5.35 -1.86
N SER A 51 8.88 -4.71 -2.52
CA SER A 51 10.11 -4.31 -1.84
C SER A 51 9.83 -3.37 -0.67
N TRP A 52 8.96 -2.38 -0.86
CA TRP A 52 8.61 -1.44 0.21
C TRP A 52 7.99 -2.14 1.42
N ILE A 53 6.96 -2.94 1.18
CA ILE A 53 6.19 -3.54 2.29
C ILE A 53 6.99 -4.60 3.05
N THR A 54 8.03 -5.13 2.45
CA THR A 54 8.93 -6.08 3.12
C THR A 54 10.17 -5.41 3.72
N GLY A 55 10.15 -4.09 3.87
CA GLY A 55 11.18 -3.35 4.60
C GLY A 55 12.15 -2.56 3.74
N GLY A 56 11.96 -2.58 2.41
CA GLY A 56 12.80 -1.82 1.51
C GLY A 56 12.55 -0.31 1.61
N GLN A 57 13.52 0.47 1.16
CA GLN A 57 13.47 1.92 1.21
C GLN A 57 12.56 2.48 0.12
N VAL A 58 11.70 3.43 0.48
CA VAL A 58 10.87 4.17 -0.46
C VAL A 58 11.67 5.39 -0.94
N ARG A 59 11.89 5.51 -2.24
CA ARG A 59 12.57 6.67 -2.81
C ARG A 59 11.74 7.93 -2.60
N GLN A 60 12.42 9.06 -2.44
CA GLN A 60 11.78 10.33 -2.10
C GLN A 60 10.68 10.74 -3.06
N GLY A 61 10.83 10.45 -4.36
CA GLY A 61 9.82 10.79 -5.36
C GLY A 61 8.46 10.14 -5.14
N TYR A 62 8.40 9.06 -4.35
CA TYR A 62 7.16 8.37 -4.02
C TYR A 62 6.59 8.75 -2.66
N HIS A 63 7.33 9.49 -1.83
CA HIS A 63 6.96 9.75 -0.44
C HIS A 63 5.59 10.40 -0.30
N ASP A 64 5.28 11.41 -1.10
CA ASP A 64 4.01 12.13 -0.98
C ASP A 64 2.82 11.19 -1.20
N ARG A 65 2.87 10.38 -2.24
CA ARG A 65 1.78 9.45 -2.53
C ARG A 65 1.71 8.32 -1.52
N VAL A 66 2.86 7.80 -1.09
CA VAL A 66 2.90 6.74 -0.06
C VAL A 66 2.34 7.27 1.26
N LYS A 67 2.75 8.45 1.69
CA LYS A 67 2.24 9.08 2.92
C LYS A 67 0.75 9.36 2.84
N PHE A 68 0.28 9.86 1.71
CA PHE A 68 -1.14 10.12 1.50
C PHE A 68 -1.95 8.82 1.61
N LEU A 69 -1.50 7.76 0.94
CA LEU A 69 -2.17 6.47 0.97
C LEU A 69 -2.15 5.86 2.37
N LEU A 70 -1.01 5.96 3.06
CA LEU A 70 -0.88 5.47 4.43
C LEU A 70 -1.90 6.16 5.35
N GLU A 71 -2.02 7.48 5.24
CA GLU A 71 -2.97 8.23 6.05
C GLU A 71 -4.41 7.81 5.76
N LEU A 72 -4.75 7.62 4.49
CA LEU A 72 -6.07 7.12 4.12
C LEU A 72 -6.36 5.75 4.72
N LEU A 73 -5.38 4.83 4.67
CA LEU A 73 -5.54 3.49 5.22
C LEU A 73 -5.71 3.51 6.74
N ARG A 74 -5.04 4.45 7.41
CA ARG A 74 -5.15 4.58 8.87
C ARG A 74 -6.49 5.15 9.32
N THR A 75 -7.10 6.01 8.51
CA THR A 75 -8.29 6.77 8.90
C THR A 75 -9.57 6.33 8.23
N SER A 76 -9.50 5.51 7.21
CA SER A 76 -10.68 5.03 6.48
C SER A 76 -11.17 3.69 7.01
N PRO A 77 -12.49 3.45 7.00
CA PRO A 77 -13.04 2.20 7.54
C PRO A 77 -12.94 1.01 6.59
N SER A 78 -12.67 1.23 5.30
CA SER A 78 -12.62 0.15 4.34
C SER A 78 -11.67 0.43 3.18
N ALA A 79 -11.22 -0.65 2.54
CA ALA A 79 -10.37 -0.57 1.36
C ALA A 79 -11.06 0.16 0.20
N GLU A 80 -12.37 -0.03 0.06
CA GLU A 80 -13.12 0.62 -1.02
C GLU A 80 -13.14 2.14 -0.88
N GLN A 81 -13.29 2.65 0.33
CA GLN A 81 -13.23 4.09 0.57
C GLN A 81 -11.84 4.64 0.30
N VAL A 82 -10.79 3.92 0.70
CA VAL A 82 -9.42 4.30 0.39
C VAL A 82 -9.22 4.40 -1.11
N TRP A 83 -9.67 3.40 -1.85
CA TRP A 83 -9.53 3.36 -3.30
C TRP A 83 -10.26 4.53 -3.98
N ARG A 84 -11.51 4.79 -3.57
CA ARG A 84 -12.28 5.91 -4.13
C ARG A 84 -11.60 7.25 -3.90
N LYS A 85 -11.15 7.50 -2.67
CA LYS A 85 -10.47 8.76 -2.32
C LYS A 85 -9.17 8.93 -3.08
N ALA A 86 -8.40 7.86 -3.22
CA ALA A 86 -7.14 7.90 -3.98
C ALA A 86 -7.40 8.15 -5.46
N CYS A 87 -8.40 7.51 -6.03
CA CYS A 87 -8.76 7.71 -7.44
C CYS A 87 -9.16 9.17 -7.70
N LEU A 88 -9.94 9.76 -6.81
CA LEU A 88 -10.34 11.17 -6.93
C LEU A 88 -9.14 12.10 -6.80
N LYS A 89 -8.27 11.85 -5.84
CA LYS A 89 -7.12 12.71 -5.57
C LYS A 89 -6.14 12.72 -6.74
N PHE A 90 -5.88 11.58 -7.35
CA PHE A 90 -4.87 11.44 -8.39
C PHE A 90 -5.47 11.24 -9.80
N ASN A 91 -6.78 11.41 -9.92
CA ASN A 91 -7.50 11.29 -11.20
C ASN A 91 -7.25 9.92 -11.86
N LEU A 92 -7.37 8.87 -11.08
CA LEU A 92 -7.20 7.50 -11.56
C LEU A 92 -8.54 6.91 -11.97
N LYS A 93 -8.51 5.99 -12.91
CA LYS A 93 -9.71 5.19 -13.25
C LYS A 93 -9.85 4.06 -12.24
N PRO A 94 -11.00 3.96 -11.58
CA PRO A 94 -11.25 2.88 -10.62
C PRO A 94 -11.31 1.50 -11.25
#